data_91a917ac499729ebaa42fbd85f6f0eaa
#
_entry.id   91a917ac499729ebaa42fbd85f6f0eaa
#
_cell.length_a   1.000
_cell.length_b   1.000
_cell.length_c   1.000
_cell.angle_alpha   90.00
_cell.angle_beta   90.00
_cell.angle_gamma   90.00
#
_symmetry.space_group_name_H-M   'P 1'
#
loop_
_entity.id
_entity.type
_entity.pdbx_description
1 polymer ?
#
loop_
_entity_poly.entity_id
_entity_poly.type
_entity_poly.pdbx_seq_one_letter_code
_entity_poly.pdbx_strand_id
1 'polypeptide(L)'
;MLEHRGLAKDFYDDGRLFVDFSEQSASLNGKPLTLSPMEYKMLYLFCKNPKQILTRQRLLERLWDADENYVDEHTLTTSISRIRGKIEAEGDTYIKTIYGIGYQWMGGERKWVWGGSL
;
A
#
# COMPACT_ATOMS: atom_id res chain seq x y z
N MET A 1 -25.46 3.39 9.99
CA MET A 1 -25.26 3.22 9.68
C MET A 1 -24.51 2.94 9.26
N LEU A 2 -24.42 2.68 9.52
CA LEU A 2 -23.93 2.39 9.23
C LEU A 2 -23.32 2.15 8.48
N GLU A 3 -23.22 2.32 8.31
CA GLU A 3 -22.95 2.12 7.60
C GLU A 3 -22.12 2.03 7.15
N HIS A 4 -21.74 2.09 7.31
CA HIS A 4 -21.04 1.88 6.88
C HIS A 4 -20.42 1.46 6.98
N ARG A 5 -20.46 1.31 7.65
CA ARG A 5 -19.94 0.79 7.95
C ARG A 5 -19.12 0.11 7.39
N GLY A 6 -19.25 -0.62 7.01
CA GLY A 6 -18.51 -1.49 6.39
C GLY A 6 -17.60 -0.86 5.48
N LEU A 7 -17.97 0.07 4.92
CA LEU A 7 -17.16 0.68 4.07
C LEU A 7 -16.03 1.16 4.65
N ALA A 8 -16.05 1.48 5.78
CA ALA A 8 -14.96 2.02 6.44
C ALA A 8 -13.82 1.12 6.42
N LYS A 9 -14.01 -0.05 6.06
CA LYS A 9 -12.97 -0.87 6.05
C LYS A 9 -12.02 -0.69 4.99
N ASP A 10 -12.23 0.10 4.01
CA ASP A 10 -11.30 0.26 2.94
C ASP A 10 -10.32 1.37 3.24
N PHE A 11 -9.64 1.26 4.35
CA PHE A 11 -8.57 2.21 4.62
C PHE A 11 -7.50 1.51 5.44
N TYR A 12 -6.32 2.12 5.48
CA TYR A 12 -5.21 1.62 6.25
C TYR A 12 -4.74 2.77 7.13
N ASP A 13 -4.50 2.50 8.40
CA ASP A 13 -4.07 3.54 9.31
C ASP A 13 -3.21 2.91 10.40
N ASP A 14 -1.95 3.29 10.48
CA ASP A 14 -1.08 2.77 11.52
C ASP A 14 -0.60 3.87 12.46
N GLY A 15 -1.25 5.01 12.43
CA GLY A 15 -0.87 6.13 13.27
C GLY A 15 0.11 7.07 12.60
N ARG A 16 0.74 6.65 11.51
CA ARG A 16 1.65 7.50 10.78
C ARG A 16 1.19 7.60 9.34
N LEU A 17 0.95 6.48 8.70
CA LEU A 17 0.48 6.47 7.32
C LEU A 17 -1.00 6.18 7.32
N PHE A 18 -1.75 7.04 6.66
CA PHE A 18 -3.18 6.85 6.52
C PHE A 18 -3.49 6.82 5.02
N VAL A 19 -4.22 5.83 4.57
CA VAL A 19 -4.61 5.73 3.17
C VAL A 19 -6.08 5.33 3.13
N ASP A 20 -6.91 6.17 2.54
CA ASP A 20 -8.32 5.88 2.38
C ASP A 20 -8.51 5.48 0.92
N PHE A 21 -8.76 4.22 0.67
CA PHE A 21 -8.86 3.71 -0.68
C PHE A 21 -10.18 4.10 -1.36
N SER A 22 -11.22 4.31 -0.55
CA SER A 22 -12.49 4.68 -1.12
C SER A 22 -12.45 6.12 -1.62
N GLU A 23 -11.86 7.02 -0.83
CA GLU A 23 -11.79 8.41 -1.18
C GLU A 23 -10.54 8.75 -1.97
N GLN A 24 -9.60 7.84 -2.04
CA GLN A 24 -8.31 8.06 -2.65
C GLN A 24 -7.63 9.28 -2.01
N SER A 25 -7.48 9.24 -0.71
CA SER A 25 -6.75 10.28 -0.01
C SER A 25 -5.74 9.59 0.90
N ALA A 26 -4.66 10.27 1.19
CA ALA A 26 -3.61 9.68 2.01
C ALA A 26 -2.82 10.77 2.72
N SER A 27 -2.21 10.41 3.83
CA SER A 27 -1.35 11.34 4.54
C SER A 27 -0.28 10.55 5.28
N LEU A 28 0.84 11.21 5.57
CA LEU A 28 1.92 10.60 6.33
C LEU A 28 2.27 11.60 7.42
N ASN A 29 2.13 11.18 8.66
CA ASN A 29 2.37 12.02 9.81
C ASN A 29 1.57 13.31 9.71
N GLY A 30 0.34 13.20 9.25
CA GLY A 30 -0.56 14.34 9.16
C GLY A 30 -0.38 15.19 7.92
N LYS A 31 0.62 14.90 7.08
CA LYS A 31 0.84 15.69 5.90
C LYS A 31 0.24 14.98 4.69
N PRO A 32 -0.53 15.68 3.87
CA PRO A 32 -1.16 15.03 2.73
C PRO A 32 -0.16 14.45 1.75
N LEU A 33 -0.48 13.30 1.20
CA LEU A 33 0.32 12.68 0.19
C LEU A 33 -0.46 12.66 -1.10
N THR A 34 0.24 12.86 -2.21
CA THR A 34 -0.39 12.77 -3.52
C THR A 34 0.03 11.44 -4.13
N LEU A 35 -0.92 10.56 -4.31
CA LEU A 35 -0.66 9.25 -4.88
C LEU A 35 -1.46 9.11 -6.17
N SER A 36 -0.89 8.42 -7.14
CA SER A 36 -1.58 8.19 -8.40
C SER A 36 -2.58 7.06 -8.22
N PRO A 37 -3.54 6.91 -9.14
CA PRO A 37 -4.48 5.80 -9.04
C PRO A 37 -3.78 4.44 -8.99
N MET A 38 -2.70 4.29 -9.76
CA MET A 38 -1.94 3.05 -9.77
C MET A 38 -1.31 2.82 -8.40
N GLU A 39 -0.82 3.86 -7.77
CA GLU A 39 -0.21 3.74 -6.45
C GLU A 39 -1.25 3.33 -5.41
N TYR A 40 -2.47 3.85 -5.51
CA TYR A 40 -3.52 3.45 -4.59
C TYR A 40 -3.85 1.97 -4.80
N LYS A 41 -3.87 1.48 -6.04
CA LYS A 41 -4.16 0.08 -6.29
C LYS A 41 -3.08 -0.80 -5.73
N MET A 42 -1.82 -0.42 -5.90
CA MET A 42 -0.73 -1.21 -5.39
C MET A 42 -0.77 -1.27 -3.88
N LEU A 43 -1.02 -0.13 -3.23
CA LEU A 43 -1.10 -0.11 -1.78
C LEU A 43 -2.27 -0.94 -1.29
N TYR A 44 -3.38 -0.92 -2.02
CA TYR A 44 -4.53 -1.72 -1.64
C TYR A 44 -4.16 -3.21 -1.64
N LEU A 45 -3.46 -3.65 -2.67
CA LEU A 45 -3.07 -5.05 -2.75
C LEU A 45 -2.15 -5.42 -1.59
N PHE A 46 -1.22 -4.55 -1.26
CA PHE A 46 -0.31 -4.82 -0.15
C PHE A 46 -1.06 -4.83 1.18
N CYS A 47 -1.91 -3.86 1.41
CA CYS A 47 -2.59 -3.75 2.69
C CYS A 47 -3.58 -4.89 2.93
N LYS A 48 -4.11 -5.45 1.84
CA LYS A 48 -5.03 -6.55 1.98
C LYS A 48 -4.30 -7.87 2.18
N ASN A 49 -3.01 -7.91 1.94
CA ASN A 49 -2.23 -9.12 2.08
C ASN A 49 -1.00 -8.85 2.94
N PRO A 50 -1.20 -8.39 4.18
CA PRO A 50 -0.07 -8.00 5.00
C PRO A 50 0.84 -9.18 5.31
N LYS A 51 2.13 -8.92 5.28
CA LYS A 51 3.13 -9.92 5.57
C LYS A 51 3.24 -11.06 4.58
N GLN A 52 2.44 -11.04 3.53
CA GLN A 52 2.54 -12.08 2.54
C GLN A 52 3.41 -11.60 1.41
N ILE A 53 4.20 -12.48 0.84
CA ILE A 53 5.05 -12.13 -0.28
C ILE A 53 4.22 -12.15 -1.54
N LEU A 54 4.14 -11.01 -2.20
CA LEU A 54 3.43 -10.93 -3.46
C LEU A 54 4.46 -10.97 -4.56
N THR A 55 4.38 -11.98 -5.41
CA THR A 55 5.35 -12.14 -6.49
C THR A 55 5.14 -11.05 -7.53
N ARG A 56 6.18 -10.76 -8.30
CA ARG A 56 6.05 -9.78 -9.33
C ARG A 56 4.94 -10.16 -10.29
N GLN A 57 4.87 -11.40 -10.68
CA GLN A 57 3.87 -11.84 -11.61
C GLN A 57 2.47 -11.63 -11.05
N ARG A 58 2.26 -11.94 -9.78
CA ARG A 58 0.96 -11.75 -9.20
C ARG A 58 0.58 -10.29 -9.17
N LEU A 59 1.53 -9.41 -8.84
CA LEU A 59 1.25 -7.99 -8.83
C LEU A 59 0.90 -7.50 -10.23
N LEU A 60 1.65 -7.95 -11.23
CA LEU A 60 1.37 -7.54 -12.60
C LEU A 60 -0.02 -7.98 -13.04
N GLU A 61 -0.38 -9.20 -12.72
CA GLU A 61 -1.68 -9.72 -13.10
C GLU A 61 -2.81 -8.95 -12.43
N ARG A 62 -2.64 -8.66 -11.14
CA ARG A 62 -3.71 -7.97 -10.45
C ARG A 62 -3.84 -6.52 -10.90
N LEU A 63 -2.72 -5.86 -11.16
CA LEU A 63 -2.77 -4.48 -11.59
C LEU A 63 -3.32 -4.36 -13.00
N TRP A 64 -2.99 -5.31 -13.84
CA TRP A 64 -3.46 -5.29 -15.20
C TRP A 64 -4.97 -5.48 -15.21
N ASP A 65 -5.48 -6.48 -14.53
CA ASP A 65 -6.89 -6.74 -14.48
C ASP A 65 -7.67 -5.56 -13.96
N ALA A 66 -7.15 -4.89 -12.98
CA ALA A 66 -7.87 -3.81 -12.36
C ALA A 66 -8.07 -2.64 -13.29
N ASP A 67 -7.10 -2.36 -14.16
CA ASP A 67 -7.19 -1.20 -15.01
C ASP A 67 -7.36 -1.49 -16.45
N GLU A 68 -7.21 -2.70 -16.85
CA GLU A 68 -7.25 -3.08 -18.25
C GLU A 68 -6.13 -2.40 -18.99
N ASN A 69 -5.09 -1.95 -18.30
CA ASN A 69 -3.93 -1.36 -18.92
C ASN A 69 -2.78 -2.29 -18.67
N TYR A 70 -1.96 -2.48 -19.67
CA TYR A 70 -0.81 -3.37 -19.54
C TYR A 70 0.18 -2.74 -18.59
N VAL A 71 0.65 -3.50 -17.62
CA VAL A 71 1.64 -3.03 -16.68
C VAL A 71 2.82 -3.97 -16.81
N ASP A 72 3.98 -3.47 -17.22
CA ASP A 72 5.15 -4.33 -17.38
C ASP A 72 6.03 -4.22 -16.12
N GLU A 73 7.10 -5.00 -16.12
CA GLU A 73 7.96 -5.04 -14.94
C GLU A 73 8.64 -3.72 -14.65
N HIS A 74 8.95 -2.98 -15.69
CA HIS A 74 9.61 -1.70 -15.49
C HIS A 74 8.64 -0.73 -14.80
N THR A 75 7.39 -0.73 -15.21
CA THR A 75 6.39 0.12 -14.60
C THR A 75 6.17 -0.29 -13.15
N LEU A 76 6.17 -1.58 -12.88
CA LEU A 76 5.99 -2.07 -11.53
C LEU A 76 7.15 -1.58 -10.65
N THR A 77 8.38 -1.76 -11.09
CA THR A 77 9.55 -1.35 -10.33
C THR A 77 9.54 0.15 -10.08
N THR A 78 9.20 0.92 -11.10
CA THR A 78 9.17 2.37 -10.98
C THR A 78 8.09 2.80 -9.99
N SER A 79 6.93 2.16 -10.04
CA SER A 79 5.84 2.51 -9.14
C SER A 79 6.19 2.18 -7.69
N ILE A 80 6.84 1.05 -7.47
CA ILE A 80 7.27 0.67 -6.13
C ILE A 80 8.26 1.72 -5.62
N SER A 81 9.18 2.13 -6.46
CA SER A 81 10.18 3.11 -6.06
C SER A 81 9.52 4.45 -5.70
N ARG A 82 8.52 4.86 -6.47
CA ARG A 82 7.83 6.11 -6.20
C ARG A 82 7.03 6.04 -4.91
N ILE A 83 6.35 4.94 -4.68
CA ILE A 83 5.59 4.76 -3.46
C ILE A 83 6.54 4.81 -2.27
N ARG A 84 7.67 4.11 -2.36
CA ARG A 84 8.63 4.12 -1.27
C ARG A 84 9.12 5.53 -0.99
N GLY A 85 9.39 6.29 -2.04
CA GLY A 85 9.87 7.65 -1.86
C GLY A 85 8.87 8.51 -1.12
N LYS A 86 7.59 8.18 -1.22
CA LYS A 86 6.55 8.95 -0.57
C LYS A 86 6.25 8.48 0.85
N ILE A 87 6.13 7.19 1.05
CA ILE A 87 5.69 6.70 2.35
C ILE A 87 6.84 6.31 3.28
N GLU A 88 8.03 6.12 2.74
CA GLU A 88 9.16 5.77 3.58
C GLU A 88 10.10 6.94 3.77
N ALA A 89 9.65 8.13 3.40
CA ALA A 89 10.50 9.30 3.48
C ALA A 89 10.98 9.62 4.89
N GLU A 90 10.26 9.16 5.89
CA GLU A 90 10.65 9.46 7.25
C GLU A 90 11.32 8.28 7.95
N GLY A 91 11.78 7.33 7.18
CA GLY A 91 12.59 6.27 7.74
C GLY A 91 11.91 4.94 8.05
N ASP A 92 10.60 4.89 7.91
CA ASP A 92 9.92 3.63 8.19
C ASP A 92 10.03 2.70 6.99
N THR A 93 10.00 1.41 7.22
CA THR A 93 10.03 0.45 6.15
C THR A 93 8.65 -0.12 5.96
N TYR A 94 8.03 0.14 4.82
CA TYR A 94 6.71 -0.38 4.55
C TYR A 94 6.74 -1.51 3.51
N ILE A 95 7.58 -1.40 2.49
CA ILE A 95 7.63 -2.41 1.45
C ILE A 95 9.02 -3.02 1.41
N LYS A 96 9.09 -4.31 1.67
CA LYS A 96 10.35 -5.01 1.68
C LYS A 96 10.52 -5.72 0.36
N THR A 97 11.69 -5.61 -0.24
CA THR A 97 11.98 -6.32 -1.49
C THR A 97 12.49 -7.72 -1.13
N ILE A 98 11.88 -8.72 -1.74
CA ILE A 98 12.35 -10.09 -1.56
C ILE A 98 13.04 -10.41 -2.88
N TYR A 99 14.34 -10.32 -2.88
CA TYR A 99 15.10 -10.42 -4.12
C TYR A 99 14.80 -11.70 -4.89
N GLY A 100 14.57 -11.52 -6.17
CA GLY A 100 14.27 -12.64 -7.05
C GLY A 100 12.85 -13.16 -6.94
N ILE A 101 12.04 -12.62 -6.03
CA ILE A 101 10.69 -13.13 -5.82
C ILE A 101 9.63 -12.06 -5.92
N GLY A 102 9.72 -11.02 -5.15
CA GLY A 102 8.69 -9.99 -5.18
C GLY A 102 8.80 -9.03 -4.01
N TYR A 103 7.66 -8.66 -3.43
CA TYR A 103 7.63 -7.65 -2.40
C TYR A 103 6.71 -8.07 -1.26
N GLN A 104 6.93 -7.48 -0.11
CA GLN A 104 6.14 -7.85 1.07
C GLN A 104 5.81 -6.59 1.85
N TRP A 105 4.56 -6.46 2.27
CA TRP A 105 4.13 -5.29 3.03
C TRP A 105 4.40 -5.54 4.51
N MET A 106 5.19 -4.66 5.10
CA MET A 106 5.58 -4.83 6.48
C MET A 106 4.79 -3.97 7.43
N GLY A 107 3.94 -3.10 6.91
CA GLY A 107 3.11 -2.29 7.80
C GLY A 107 3.90 -1.34 8.65
N GLY A 108 4.94 -0.74 8.10
CA GLY A 108 5.70 0.22 8.85
C GLY A 108 6.67 -0.40 9.80
N GLU A 109 6.64 -1.69 9.98
CA GLU A 109 7.52 -2.36 10.82
C GLU A 109 7.71 -1.75 12.14
N ARG A 110 7.05 -0.77 12.60
CA ARG A 110 7.20 -0.19 13.77
C ARG A 110 6.35 -0.92 14.68
N LYS A 111 6.74 -1.13 15.79
CA LYS A 111 6.04 -1.84 16.64
C LYS A 111 4.93 -1.15 17.18
N TRP A 112 4.02 -0.81 16.75
CA TRP A 112 3.01 -0.11 17.38
C TRP A 112 1.91 -1.00 17.52
N VAL A 113 1.09 -0.72 18.42
CA VAL A 113 0.16 -1.45 18.65
C VAL A 113 -1.02 -0.85 18.43
N TRP A 114 -1.75 -0.95 17.67
CA TRP A 114 -2.80 -0.26 17.54
C TRP A 114 -3.80 -0.85 18.23
N GLY A 115 -4.36 -0.26 18.55
CA GLY A 115 -5.21 -0.64 19.20
C GLY A 115 -5.06 -1.60 19.78
N GLY A 116 -4.84 -1.89 19.35
CA GLY A 116 -4.78 -2.75 19.75
C GLY A 116 -4.16 -3.10 20.65
N SER A 117 -3.74 -3.02 20.71
CA SER A 117 -3.15 -3.44 21.54
C SER A 117 -2.99 -2.94 22.51
N LEU A 118 -3.33 -2.74 22.64
CA LEU A 118 -3.42 -2.40 23.40
C LEU A 118 -3.65 -2.63 23.91
#